data_3dfac2c4308e2e2b2a2a8df8c4a1e2ff
#
_entry.id   3dfac2c4308e2e2b2a2a8df8c4a1e2ff
#
_cell.length_a   1.000
_cell.length_b   1.000
_cell.length_c   1.000
_cell.angle_alpha   90.00
_cell.angle_beta   90.00
_cell.angle_gamma   90.00
#
_symmetry.space_group_name_H-M   'P 1'
#
loop_
_entity.id
_entity.type
_entity.pdbx_description
1 polymer ?
#
loop_
_entity_poly.entity_id
_entity_poly.type
_entity_poly.pdbx_seq_one_letter_code
_entity_poly.pdbx_strand_id
1 'polypeptide(L)'
;NNTHSDSWAMEQMKYTTYREPSLDAVDHYHRYEQDIVMMADAGFNAYRFSVEWARIEPEEGKFDDSEIEHYRDVIACCRKYGLEPMVTLHHFSSPKWIITKGGWEADSIVEDFKNYVIYVIEHLGKDLHYINTINEANMRLQFARIMEQYSKSAMQRRKDCKSSTNASENLQIGVDVKKMMELQKKMFEEAREVFNLPEGMQVNNFHSPGSRHGDDLIMQAHMAARDAIKERFPDMQVGLTLSLHDFQALPGGEEQMEKLWDEEFRHYLPAIAKDDFIGVQNYTRELVGPQGSFPVPVGADITQSGYEFYPEGLELSLIHI
;
A
#
# COMPACT_ATOMS: atom_id res chain seq x y z
N ASN A 1 11.13 -12.21 10.92
CA ASN A 1 11.70 -11.06 10.25
C ASN A 1 11.86 -11.30 8.76
N ASN A 2 11.43 -10.35 7.93
CA ASN A 2 11.51 -10.46 6.48
C ASN A 2 12.76 -9.75 5.93
N THR A 3 13.92 -10.37 6.08
CA THR A 3 15.22 -9.77 5.76
C THR A 3 15.48 -9.55 4.25
N HIS A 4 14.64 -10.14 3.39
CA HIS A 4 14.75 -10.05 1.92
C HIS A 4 13.83 -8.98 1.32
N SER A 5 13.02 -8.31 2.14
CA SER A 5 12.11 -7.27 1.66
C SER A 5 12.80 -5.92 1.47
N ASP A 6 12.16 -5.10 0.65
CA ASP A 6 12.49 -3.70 0.45
C ASP A 6 12.33 -2.88 1.74
N SER A 7 11.24 -3.11 2.47
CA SER A 7 10.96 -2.43 3.73
C SER A 7 12.05 -2.70 4.77
N TRP A 8 12.45 -3.98 4.93
CA TRP A 8 13.57 -4.33 5.80
C TRP A 8 14.86 -3.61 5.40
N ALA A 9 15.20 -3.64 4.10
CA ALA A 9 16.40 -2.98 3.62
C ALA A 9 16.40 -1.48 3.91
N MET A 10 15.25 -0.81 3.76
CA MET A 10 15.09 0.61 4.06
C MET A 10 15.13 0.93 5.56
N GLU A 11 14.59 0.06 6.42
CA GLU A 11 14.66 0.22 7.87
C GLU A 11 16.10 0.23 8.42
N GLN A 12 17.01 -0.51 7.77
CA GLN A 12 18.41 -0.63 8.18
C GLN A 12 19.29 0.53 7.70
N MET A 13 18.76 1.41 6.85
CA MET A 13 19.51 2.57 6.35
C MET A 13 19.77 3.57 7.46
N LYS A 14 20.94 4.21 7.40
CA LYS A 14 21.32 5.29 8.34
C LYS A 14 20.44 6.53 8.20
N TYR A 15 20.03 6.83 6.97
CA TYR A 15 19.17 7.98 6.62
C TYR A 15 17.76 7.53 6.27
N THR A 16 17.19 6.63 7.08
CA THR A 16 15.84 6.12 6.89
C THR A 16 14.80 7.12 7.40
N THR A 17 13.57 7.01 6.84
CA THR A 17 12.38 7.69 7.37
C THR A 17 11.68 6.89 8.47
N TYR A 18 12.02 5.62 8.64
CA TYR A 18 11.50 4.80 9.73
C TYR A 18 12.05 5.30 11.07
N ARG A 19 11.20 5.37 12.08
CA ARG A 19 11.58 5.83 13.42
C ARG A 19 12.41 4.80 14.18
N GLU A 20 12.07 3.53 13.95
CA GLU A 20 12.71 2.37 14.55
C GLU A 20 12.56 1.17 13.60
N PRO A 21 13.46 0.19 13.63
CA PRO A 21 13.34 -1.03 12.85
C PRO A 21 12.23 -1.93 13.42
N SER A 22 11.53 -2.64 12.54
CA SER A 22 10.43 -3.54 12.94
C SER A 22 10.90 -4.75 13.76
N LEU A 23 12.14 -5.19 13.58
CA LEU A 23 12.71 -6.39 14.20
C LEU A 23 11.72 -7.57 14.12
N ASP A 24 11.44 -8.24 15.24
CA ASP A 24 10.45 -9.32 15.28
C ASP A 24 9.01 -8.79 15.44
N ALA A 25 8.85 -7.48 15.61
CA ALA A 25 7.55 -6.82 15.83
C ALA A 25 6.75 -7.56 16.93
N VAL A 26 5.53 -8.03 16.59
CA VAL A 26 4.70 -8.84 17.50
C VAL A 26 5.00 -10.33 17.43
N ASP A 27 6.00 -10.73 16.63
CA ASP A 27 6.44 -12.12 16.45
C ASP A 27 5.31 -13.08 16.00
N HIS A 28 4.40 -12.56 15.17
CA HIS A 28 3.30 -13.37 14.65
C HIS A 28 3.78 -14.62 13.90
N TYR A 29 4.93 -14.57 13.25
CA TYR A 29 5.51 -15.69 12.53
C TYR A 29 5.64 -16.96 13.41
N HIS A 30 6.11 -16.83 14.65
CA HIS A 30 6.23 -17.96 15.58
C HIS A 30 5.00 -18.14 16.48
N ARG A 31 4.17 -17.10 16.59
CA ARG A 31 3.04 -17.05 17.54
C ARG A 31 1.68 -17.13 16.86
N TYR A 32 1.62 -17.41 15.57
CA TYR A 32 0.38 -17.40 14.78
C TYR A 32 -0.73 -18.27 15.40
N GLU A 33 -0.41 -19.44 16.01
CA GLU A 33 -1.42 -20.27 16.65
C GLU A 33 -2.06 -19.55 17.85
N GLN A 34 -1.28 -18.86 18.68
CA GLN A 34 -1.80 -18.10 19.81
C GLN A 34 -2.71 -16.96 19.34
N ASP A 35 -2.31 -16.26 18.30
CA ASP A 35 -3.07 -15.13 17.73
C ASP A 35 -4.38 -15.63 17.09
N ILE A 36 -4.34 -16.74 16.37
CA ILE A 36 -5.51 -17.38 15.75
C ILE A 36 -6.50 -17.87 16.82
N VAL A 37 -6.02 -18.50 17.89
CA VAL A 37 -6.87 -18.91 19.01
C VAL A 37 -7.56 -17.72 19.65
N MET A 38 -6.83 -16.63 19.88
CA MET A 38 -7.39 -15.41 20.46
C MET A 38 -8.49 -14.80 19.58
N MET A 39 -8.32 -14.81 18.25
CA MET A 39 -9.35 -14.36 17.31
C MET A 39 -10.58 -15.28 17.33
N ALA A 40 -10.39 -16.60 17.36
CA ALA A 40 -11.48 -17.56 17.44
C ALA A 40 -12.28 -17.41 18.76
N ASP A 41 -11.59 -17.26 19.89
CA ASP A 41 -12.20 -17.04 21.21
C ASP A 41 -12.97 -15.71 21.27
N ALA A 42 -12.53 -14.70 20.51
CA ALA A 42 -13.24 -13.42 20.36
C ALA A 42 -14.49 -13.51 19.46
N GLY A 43 -14.73 -14.67 18.84
CA GLY A 43 -15.91 -14.92 18.00
C GLY A 43 -15.76 -14.52 16.52
N PHE A 44 -14.54 -14.26 16.06
CA PHE A 44 -14.29 -14.06 14.63
C PHE A 44 -14.46 -15.37 13.86
N ASN A 45 -14.90 -15.29 12.60
CA ASN A 45 -15.11 -16.43 11.72
C ASN A 45 -14.24 -16.40 10.46
N ALA A 46 -13.44 -15.36 10.28
CA ALA A 46 -12.47 -15.22 9.20
C ALA A 46 -11.23 -14.49 9.69
N TYR A 47 -10.10 -14.79 9.08
CA TYR A 47 -8.84 -14.10 9.31
C TYR A 47 -8.16 -13.76 7.98
N ARG A 48 -7.93 -12.46 7.74
CA ARG A 48 -7.18 -11.99 6.57
C ARG A 48 -5.73 -11.74 6.96
N PHE A 49 -4.80 -12.36 6.26
CA PHE A 49 -3.37 -12.18 6.43
C PHE A 49 -2.65 -12.17 5.08
N SER A 50 -1.42 -11.70 5.03
CA SER A 50 -0.62 -11.69 3.81
C SER A 50 0.42 -12.81 3.79
N VAL A 51 0.60 -13.39 2.60
CA VAL A 51 1.76 -14.18 2.25
C VAL A 51 2.84 -13.21 1.77
N GLU A 52 3.99 -13.25 2.42
CA GLU A 52 5.06 -12.30 2.13
C GLU A 52 5.89 -12.75 0.94
N TRP A 53 5.78 -12.01 -0.17
CA TRP A 53 6.50 -12.33 -1.41
C TRP A 53 8.01 -12.48 -1.22
N ALA A 54 8.63 -11.58 -0.45
CA ALA A 54 10.06 -11.62 -0.20
C ALA A 54 10.53 -12.81 0.64
N ARG A 55 9.63 -13.53 1.33
CA ARG A 55 9.94 -14.81 1.98
C ARG A 55 9.85 -15.96 0.99
N ILE A 56 8.79 -15.97 0.20
CA ILE A 56 8.53 -17.04 -0.77
C ILE A 56 9.55 -17.01 -1.91
N GLU A 57 9.94 -15.81 -2.37
CA GLU A 57 10.89 -15.61 -3.47
C GLU A 57 11.97 -14.59 -3.07
N PRO A 58 12.90 -14.97 -2.19
CA PRO A 58 13.96 -14.09 -1.69
C PRO A 58 14.93 -13.59 -2.77
N GLU A 59 15.11 -14.35 -3.84
CA GLU A 59 15.85 -14.00 -5.04
C GLU A 59 15.02 -14.37 -6.28
N GLU A 60 15.17 -13.62 -7.37
CA GLU A 60 14.43 -13.84 -8.61
C GLU A 60 14.49 -15.30 -9.08
N GLY A 61 13.33 -15.93 -9.22
CA GLY A 61 13.17 -17.33 -9.64
C GLY A 61 13.60 -18.37 -8.61
N LYS A 62 13.97 -17.98 -7.40
CA LYS A 62 14.32 -18.91 -6.32
C LYS A 62 13.27 -18.88 -5.23
N PHE A 63 12.46 -19.91 -5.21
CA PHE A 63 11.39 -20.07 -4.25
C PHE A 63 11.82 -20.87 -3.02
N ASP A 64 11.28 -20.52 -1.87
CA ASP A 64 11.55 -21.20 -0.58
C ASP A 64 10.34 -22.05 -0.16
N ASP A 65 10.48 -23.37 -0.36
CA ASP A 65 9.42 -24.31 0.00
C ASP A 65 9.17 -24.35 1.52
N SER A 66 10.14 -24.02 2.35
CA SER A 66 9.95 -24.00 3.81
C SER A 66 9.01 -22.89 4.25
N GLU A 67 9.03 -21.75 3.56
CA GLU A 67 8.09 -20.64 3.81
C GLU A 67 6.67 -21.00 3.32
N ILE A 68 6.55 -21.77 2.24
CA ILE A 68 5.25 -22.32 1.80
C ILE A 68 4.66 -23.24 2.87
N GLU A 69 5.46 -24.15 3.46
CA GLU A 69 5.00 -25.03 4.54
C GLU A 69 4.54 -24.21 5.78
N HIS A 70 5.28 -23.16 6.14
CA HIS A 70 4.87 -22.26 7.20
C HIS A 70 3.46 -21.66 6.94
N TYR A 71 3.20 -21.12 5.75
CA TYR A 71 1.88 -20.58 5.42
C TYR A 71 0.80 -21.66 5.33
N ARG A 72 1.15 -22.88 4.91
CA ARG A 72 0.23 -24.03 4.98
C ARG A 72 -0.19 -24.32 6.42
N ASP A 73 0.74 -24.28 7.35
CA ASP A 73 0.47 -24.47 8.78
C ASP A 73 -0.45 -23.36 9.34
N VAL A 74 -0.22 -22.11 8.93
CA VAL A 74 -1.09 -20.97 9.30
C VAL A 74 -2.52 -21.18 8.77
N ILE A 75 -2.68 -21.59 7.51
CA ILE A 75 -3.98 -21.90 6.89
C ILE A 75 -4.67 -23.04 7.62
N ALA A 76 -3.95 -24.15 7.86
CA ALA A 76 -4.48 -25.30 8.60
C ALA A 76 -4.90 -24.92 10.03
N CYS A 77 -4.14 -24.05 10.70
CA CYS A 77 -4.47 -23.53 12.01
C CYS A 77 -5.77 -22.72 11.99
N CYS A 78 -5.96 -21.81 11.00
CA CYS A 78 -7.23 -21.10 10.81
C CYS A 78 -8.41 -22.09 10.73
N ARG A 79 -8.30 -23.08 9.84
CA ARG A 79 -9.33 -24.11 9.68
C ARG A 79 -9.61 -24.91 10.96
N LYS A 80 -8.55 -25.29 11.68
CA LYS A 80 -8.64 -26.00 12.97
C LYS A 80 -9.51 -25.26 14.00
N TYR A 81 -9.39 -23.94 14.03
CA TYR A 81 -10.12 -23.08 14.97
C TYR A 81 -11.37 -22.41 14.37
N GLY A 82 -11.81 -22.85 13.19
CA GLY A 82 -13.09 -22.42 12.59
C GLY A 82 -13.05 -21.05 11.91
N LEU A 83 -11.86 -20.51 11.63
CA LEU A 83 -11.70 -19.28 10.86
C LEU A 83 -11.50 -19.59 9.37
N GLU A 84 -12.20 -18.84 8.51
CA GLU A 84 -11.92 -18.82 7.08
C GLU A 84 -10.63 -18.04 6.80
N PRO A 85 -9.57 -18.67 6.25
CA PRO A 85 -8.36 -17.95 5.85
C PRO A 85 -8.61 -17.15 4.58
N MET A 86 -8.35 -15.84 4.62
CA MET A 86 -8.36 -14.94 3.48
C MET A 86 -6.94 -14.47 3.20
N VAL A 87 -6.34 -14.91 2.11
CA VAL A 87 -4.94 -14.60 1.81
C VAL A 87 -4.81 -13.35 0.95
N THR A 88 -3.92 -12.45 1.36
CA THR A 88 -3.47 -11.32 0.54
C THR A 88 -2.08 -11.63 -0.02
N LEU A 89 -1.91 -11.55 -1.35
CA LEU A 89 -0.67 -11.92 -2.00
C LEU A 89 0.39 -10.82 -2.00
N HIS A 90 -0.03 -9.55 -2.01
CA HIS A 90 0.88 -8.41 -1.84
C HIS A 90 0.30 -7.39 -0.89
N HIS A 91 1.04 -7.04 0.17
CA HIS A 91 0.65 -6.03 1.15
C HIS A 91 1.83 -5.09 1.43
N PHE A 92 2.08 -4.16 0.49
CA PHE A 92 3.06 -3.07 0.49
C PHE A 92 4.52 -3.48 0.38
N SER A 93 4.91 -4.62 0.91
CA SER A 93 6.29 -5.09 0.93
C SER A 93 6.59 -5.96 -0.29
N SER A 94 7.72 -5.73 -0.93
CA SER A 94 8.19 -6.47 -2.10
C SER A 94 9.59 -7.03 -1.87
N PRO A 95 9.99 -8.10 -2.60
CA PRO A 95 11.37 -8.55 -2.58
C PRO A 95 12.34 -7.45 -3.00
N LYS A 96 13.51 -7.39 -2.37
CA LYS A 96 14.55 -6.41 -2.68
C LYS A 96 14.96 -6.43 -4.17
N TRP A 97 14.98 -7.60 -4.79
CA TRP A 97 15.34 -7.77 -6.20
C TRP A 97 14.34 -7.10 -7.16
N ILE A 98 13.05 -7.01 -6.80
CA ILE A 98 12.05 -6.25 -7.57
C ILE A 98 12.46 -4.78 -7.65
N ILE A 99 12.89 -4.18 -6.53
CA ILE A 99 13.32 -2.77 -6.52
C ILE A 99 14.54 -2.56 -7.40
N THR A 100 15.46 -3.50 -7.39
CA THR A 100 16.66 -3.50 -8.26
C THR A 100 16.31 -3.49 -9.75
N LYS A 101 15.19 -4.11 -10.14
CA LYS A 101 14.67 -4.13 -11.53
C LYS A 101 13.90 -2.85 -11.91
N GLY A 102 13.67 -1.92 -10.99
CA GLY A 102 12.89 -0.70 -11.20
C GLY A 102 11.57 -0.64 -10.43
N GLY A 103 11.25 -1.68 -9.68
CA GLY A 103 10.08 -1.74 -8.79
C GLY A 103 8.75 -1.72 -9.55
N TRP A 104 7.77 -1.06 -8.94
CA TRP A 104 6.41 -0.95 -9.46
C TRP A 104 6.24 0.06 -10.62
N GLU A 105 7.33 0.53 -11.21
CA GLU A 105 7.38 1.32 -12.43
C GLU A 105 8.01 0.55 -13.62
N ALA A 106 8.44 -0.69 -13.39
CA ALA A 106 9.06 -1.53 -14.42
C ALA A 106 8.03 -2.44 -15.08
N ASP A 107 8.01 -2.51 -16.41
CA ASP A 107 7.09 -3.36 -17.17
C ASP A 107 7.15 -4.85 -16.76
N SER A 108 8.31 -5.30 -16.28
CA SER A 108 8.49 -6.68 -15.83
C SER A 108 7.65 -7.04 -14.60
N ILE A 109 7.18 -6.05 -13.82
CA ILE A 109 6.45 -6.31 -12.57
C ILE A 109 5.19 -7.16 -12.78
N VAL A 110 4.55 -7.02 -13.93
CA VAL A 110 3.33 -7.79 -14.27
C VAL A 110 3.64 -9.29 -14.32
N GLU A 111 4.70 -9.67 -15.02
CA GLU A 111 5.08 -11.09 -15.14
C GLU A 111 5.76 -11.59 -13.87
N ASP A 112 6.59 -10.78 -13.22
CA ASP A 112 7.25 -11.11 -11.97
C ASP A 112 6.19 -11.43 -10.88
N PHE A 113 5.19 -10.57 -10.72
CA PHE A 113 4.10 -10.79 -9.76
C PHE A 113 3.25 -12.00 -10.11
N LYS A 114 2.88 -12.18 -11.38
CA LYS A 114 2.12 -13.33 -11.86
C LYS A 114 2.86 -14.66 -11.58
N ASN A 115 4.17 -14.73 -11.81
CA ASN A 115 4.97 -15.93 -11.55
C ASN A 115 4.98 -16.30 -10.07
N TYR A 116 5.18 -15.32 -9.19
CA TYR A 116 5.02 -15.50 -7.75
C TYR A 116 3.64 -16.02 -7.37
N VAL A 117 2.58 -15.39 -7.90
CA VAL A 117 1.19 -15.80 -7.64
C VAL A 117 0.93 -17.22 -8.07
N ILE A 118 1.39 -17.61 -9.26
CA ILE A 118 1.25 -18.99 -9.75
C ILE A 118 1.90 -19.98 -8.78
N TYR A 119 3.13 -19.70 -8.35
CA TYR A 119 3.83 -20.56 -7.40
C TYR A 119 3.05 -20.71 -6.08
N VAL A 120 2.61 -19.61 -5.47
CA VAL A 120 1.82 -19.66 -4.22
C VAL A 120 0.54 -20.45 -4.41
N ILE A 121 -0.20 -20.21 -5.47
CA ILE A 121 -1.50 -20.86 -5.71
C ILE A 121 -1.36 -22.35 -6.01
N GLU A 122 -0.35 -22.78 -6.74
CA GLU A 122 -0.10 -24.20 -7.00
C GLU A 122 0.19 -24.99 -5.70
N HIS A 123 0.74 -24.33 -4.67
CA HIS A 123 1.11 -24.97 -3.41
C HIS A 123 0.04 -24.81 -2.31
N LEU A 124 -0.67 -23.67 -2.25
CA LEU A 124 -1.61 -23.35 -1.17
C LEU A 124 -3.08 -23.30 -1.62
N GLY A 125 -3.34 -23.17 -2.92
CA GLY A 125 -4.68 -22.86 -3.43
C GLY A 125 -5.78 -23.86 -3.08
N LYS A 126 -5.44 -25.13 -2.88
CA LYS A 126 -6.42 -26.17 -2.52
C LYS A 126 -7.12 -25.93 -1.18
N ASP A 127 -6.48 -25.19 -0.29
CA ASP A 127 -6.94 -24.95 1.08
C ASP A 127 -7.54 -23.55 1.24
N LEU A 128 -7.67 -22.79 0.13
CA LEU A 128 -8.12 -21.40 0.11
C LEU A 128 -9.41 -21.25 -0.70
N HIS A 129 -10.30 -20.37 -0.21
CA HIS A 129 -11.50 -19.96 -0.95
C HIS A 129 -11.41 -18.50 -1.40
N TYR A 130 -10.67 -17.65 -0.69
CA TYR A 130 -10.61 -16.20 -0.92
C TYR A 130 -9.17 -15.74 -1.09
N ILE A 131 -8.90 -15.05 -2.19
CA ILE A 131 -7.61 -14.42 -2.47
C ILE A 131 -7.81 -12.94 -2.74
N ASN A 132 -7.08 -12.12 -1.99
CA ASN A 132 -6.87 -10.72 -2.30
C ASN A 132 -5.51 -10.57 -2.98
N THR A 133 -5.48 -10.10 -4.21
CA THR A 133 -4.22 -10.04 -4.98
C THR A 133 -3.29 -8.96 -4.45
N ILE A 134 -3.78 -7.72 -4.40
CA ILE A 134 -3.00 -6.54 -4.00
C ILE A 134 -3.81 -5.73 -2.99
N ASN A 135 -3.17 -5.39 -1.86
CA ASN A 135 -3.75 -4.51 -0.86
C ASN A 135 -3.61 -3.05 -1.27
N GLU A 136 -4.72 -2.30 -1.20
CA GLU A 136 -4.77 -0.86 -1.50
C GLU A 136 -4.05 -0.51 -2.82
N ALA A 137 -4.50 -1.11 -3.92
CA ALA A 137 -3.86 -0.99 -5.23
C ALA A 137 -3.68 0.47 -5.68
N ASN A 138 -4.54 1.38 -5.21
CA ASN A 138 -4.54 2.82 -5.51
C ASN A 138 -3.61 3.67 -4.61
N MET A 139 -2.94 3.08 -3.61
CA MET A 139 -2.15 3.80 -2.61
C MET A 139 -1.04 4.67 -3.24
N ARG A 140 -0.38 4.19 -4.28
CA ARG A 140 0.72 4.93 -4.92
C ARG A 140 0.26 6.23 -5.58
N LEU A 141 -0.93 6.27 -6.18
CA LEU A 141 -1.52 7.51 -6.71
C LEU A 141 -1.94 8.46 -5.60
N GLN A 142 -2.48 7.95 -4.50
CA GLN A 142 -2.80 8.78 -3.33
C GLN A 142 -1.54 9.44 -2.77
N PHE A 143 -0.42 8.72 -2.65
CA PHE A 143 0.86 9.30 -2.26
C PHE A 143 1.35 10.37 -3.24
N ALA A 144 1.22 10.13 -4.55
CA ALA A 144 1.58 11.13 -5.55
C ALA A 144 0.75 12.42 -5.41
N ARG A 145 -0.56 12.30 -5.18
CA ARG A 145 -1.47 13.43 -4.93
C ARG A 145 -1.07 14.20 -3.66
N ILE A 146 -0.81 13.49 -2.56
CA ILE A 146 -0.39 14.11 -1.30
C ILE A 146 0.91 14.90 -1.49
N MET A 147 1.91 14.31 -2.16
CA MET A 147 3.19 14.97 -2.42
C MET A 147 3.05 16.20 -3.32
N GLU A 148 2.17 16.15 -4.32
CA GLU A 148 1.86 17.30 -5.17
C GLU A 148 1.21 18.44 -4.38
N GLN A 149 0.24 18.13 -3.51
CA GLN A 149 -0.41 19.12 -2.63
C GLN A 149 0.58 19.80 -1.68
N TYR A 150 1.49 19.01 -1.06
CA TYR A 150 2.56 19.57 -0.22
C TYR A 150 3.49 20.50 -1.02
N SER A 151 3.87 20.11 -2.23
CA SER A 151 4.74 20.90 -3.10
C SER A 151 4.07 22.23 -3.50
N LYS A 152 2.78 22.19 -3.91
CA LYS A 152 1.99 23.39 -4.24
C LYS A 152 1.87 24.33 -3.04
N SER A 153 1.56 23.80 -1.86
CA SER A 153 1.44 24.57 -0.61
C SER A 153 2.78 25.23 -0.22
N ALA A 154 3.89 24.51 -0.35
CA ALA A 154 5.22 25.04 -0.09
C ALA A 154 5.60 26.17 -1.08
N MET A 155 5.26 26.00 -2.37
CA MET A 155 5.49 27.05 -3.39
C MET A 155 4.64 28.29 -3.15
N GLN A 156 3.38 28.13 -2.74
CA GLN A 156 2.49 29.27 -2.44
C GLN A 156 3.02 30.05 -1.24
N ARG A 157 3.37 29.38 -0.16
CA ARG A 157 4.00 30.01 1.02
C ARG A 157 5.26 30.81 0.65
N ARG A 158 6.11 30.30 -0.27
CA ARG A 158 7.27 31.02 -0.78
C ARG A 158 6.91 32.27 -1.57
N LYS A 159 5.83 32.27 -2.35
CA LYS A 159 5.32 33.44 -3.08
C LYS A 159 4.79 34.50 -2.13
N ASP A 160 3.98 34.08 -1.16
CA ASP A 160 3.36 34.96 -0.17
C ASP A 160 4.43 35.62 0.72
N CYS A 161 5.52 34.89 1.01
CA CYS A 161 6.64 35.40 1.78
C CYS A 161 7.54 36.37 0.99
N LYS A 162 7.70 36.20 -0.32
CA LYS A 162 8.44 37.16 -1.16
C LYS A 162 7.73 38.50 -1.35
N SER A 163 6.44 38.55 -1.09
CA SER A 163 5.67 39.81 -1.14
C SER A 163 5.82 40.69 0.13
N SER A 164 6.39 40.15 1.21
CA SER A 164 6.74 40.89 2.42
C SER A 164 8.24 41.23 2.42
N THR A 165 8.56 42.50 2.25
CA THR A 165 9.89 43.05 2.02
C THR A 165 10.91 42.95 3.16
N ASN A 166 10.77 42.06 4.12
CA ASN A 166 11.74 41.85 5.24
C ASN A 166 11.76 40.40 5.78
N ALA A 167 11.73 39.43 4.92
CA ALA A 167 11.83 38.02 5.38
C ALA A 167 13.29 37.58 5.38
N SER A 168 13.88 37.54 6.55
CA SER A 168 15.11 36.78 6.81
C SER A 168 14.92 35.29 6.44
N GLU A 169 15.97 34.63 6.01
CA GLU A 169 15.99 33.26 5.44
C GLU A 169 15.45 32.13 6.34
N ASN A 170 14.88 32.42 7.53
CA ASN A 170 14.43 31.45 8.54
C ASN A 170 12.91 31.55 8.77
N LEU A 171 12.11 31.01 7.88
CA LEU A 171 10.64 31.26 7.87
C LEU A 171 9.76 30.17 8.44
N GLN A 172 10.30 29.14 9.05
CA GLN A 172 9.55 28.30 10.00
C GLN A 172 10.39 28.10 11.25
N ILE A 173 9.89 28.58 12.35
CA ILE A 173 10.47 28.31 13.67
C ILE A 173 10.59 26.80 13.84
N GLY A 174 11.82 26.29 13.80
CA GLY A 174 12.15 24.88 14.06
C GLY A 174 12.41 23.96 12.87
N VAL A 175 12.28 24.40 11.60
CA VAL A 175 12.56 23.55 10.44
C VAL A 175 13.67 24.16 9.56
N ASP A 176 14.83 23.51 9.58
CA ASP A 176 15.95 23.82 8.67
C ASP A 176 15.73 23.09 7.33
N VAL A 177 15.12 23.79 6.36
CA VAL A 177 14.79 23.27 5.03
C VAL A 177 16.04 22.77 4.29
N LYS A 178 17.20 23.47 4.47
CA LYS A 178 18.46 23.06 3.83
C LYS A 178 18.93 21.72 4.38
N LYS A 179 18.91 21.58 5.70
CA LYS A 179 19.27 20.32 6.37
C LYS A 179 18.31 19.18 5.99
N MET A 180 17.03 19.47 5.84
CA MET A 180 16.03 18.49 5.42
C MET A 180 16.29 18.00 3.97
N MET A 181 16.62 18.93 3.05
CA MET A 181 17.01 18.58 1.69
C MET A 181 18.32 17.78 1.63
N GLU A 182 19.28 18.11 2.45
CA GLU A 182 20.55 17.36 2.57
C GLU A 182 20.31 15.93 3.10
N LEU A 183 19.44 15.78 4.10
CA LEU A 183 19.07 14.45 4.63
C LEU A 183 18.33 13.61 3.59
N GLN A 184 17.40 14.22 2.88
CA GLN A 184 16.67 13.54 1.78
C GLN A 184 17.62 13.10 0.67
N LYS A 185 18.58 13.95 0.29
CA LYS A 185 19.60 13.59 -0.70
C LYS A 185 20.43 12.39 -0.23
N LYS A 186 20.90 12.40 1.01
CA LYS A 186 21.67 11.29 1.60
C LYS A 186 20.85 9.99 1.67
N MET A 187 19.57 10.09 2.01
CA MET A 187 18.66 8.95 1.99
C MET A 187 18.56 8.33 0.58
N PHE A 188 18.41 9.15 -0.46
CA PHE A 188 18.35 8.66 -1.84
C PHE A 188 19.69 8.07 -2.31
N GLU A 189 20.81 8.67 -1.95
CA GLU A 189 22.15 8.13 -2.25
C GLU A 189 22.36 6.77 -1.58
N GLU A 190 22.05 6.64 -0.31
CA GLU A 190 22.15 5.38 0.45
C GLU A 190 21.19 4.32 -0.11
N ALA A 191 19.94 4.68 -0.41
CA ALA A 191 18.97 3.76 -0.99
C ALA A 191 19.42 3.22 -2.37
N ARG A 192 20.04 4.06 -3.19
CA ARG A 192 20.63 3.62 -4.46
C ARG A 192 21.73 2.58 -4.26
N GLU A 193 22.60 2.76 -3.26
CA GLU A 193 23.62 1.78 -2.91
C GLU A 193 23.01 0.48 -2.39
N VAL A 194 22.05 0.56 -1.47
CA VAL A 194 21.38 -0.59 -0.85
C VAL A 194 20.64 -1.46 -1.89
N PHE A 195 20.04 -0.82 -2.91
CA PHE A 195 19.31 -1.51 -3.96
C PHE A 195 20.08 -1.68 -5.27
N ASN A 196 21.39 -1.32 -5.30
CA ASN A 196 22.24 -1.35 -6.50
C ASN A 196 21.60 -0.66 -7.72
N LEU A 197 20.95 0.49 -7.52
CA LEU A 197 20.26 1.20 -8.59
C LEU A 197 21.24 2.01 -9.45
N PRO A 198 21.04 2.08 -10.78
CA PRO A 198 21.76 2.96 -11.68
C PRO A 198 21.64 4.44 -11.27
N GLU A 199 22.57 5.26 -11.75
CA GLU A 199 22.51 6.70 -11.54
C GLU A 199 21.23 7.29 -12.16
N GLY A 200 20.51 8.11 -11.36
CA GLY A 200 19.24 8.73 -11.77
C GLY A 200 18.00 7.88 -11.53
N MET A 201 18.14 6.58 -11.24
CA MET A 201 17.00 5.74 -10.88
C MET A 201 16.60 5.96 -9.41
N GLN A 202 15.30 6.02 -9.15
CA GLN A 202 14.72 6.13 -7.81
C GLN A 202 14.24 4.78 -7.29
N VAL A 203 14.09 4.67 -5.98
CA VAL A 203 13.43 3.52 -5.36
C VAL A 203 11.93 3.61 -5.64
N ASN A 204 11.40 2.66 -6.42
CA ASN A 204 10.00 2.57 -6.78
C ASN A 204 9.33 1.41 -6.04
N ASN A 205 9.33 1.46 -4.72
CA ASN A 205 8.59 0.51 -3.91
C ASN A 205 7.09 0.90 -3.82
N PHE A 206 6.30 0.08 -3.14
CA PHE A 206 4.85 0.32 -3.06
C PHE A 206 4.47 1.55 -2.20
N HIS A 207 5.37 2.03 -1.33
CA HIS A 207 5.21 3.28 -0.57
C HIS A 207 5.73 4.53 -1.30
N SER A 208 6.31 4.37 -2.48
CA SER A 208 6.75 5.51 -3.29
C SER A 208 5.58 6.10 -4.08
N PRO A 209 5.53 7.43 -4.26
CA PRO A 209 4.57 8.04 -5.17
C PRO A 209 4.63 7.39 -6.55
N GLY A 210 3.48 6.97 -7.07
CA GLY A 210 3.37 6.30 -8.37
C GLY A 210 3.14 7.26 -9.52
N SER A 211 3.57 6.86 -10.73
CA SER A 211 3.13 7.45 -11.98
C SER A 211 1.83 6.80 -12.48
N ARG A 212 1.19 7.38 -13.50
CA ARG A 212 0.08 6.73 -14.19
C ARG A 212 0.50 5.41 -14.84
N HIS A 213 1.72 5.34 -15.37
CA HIS A 213 2.26 4.09 -15.90
C HIS A 213 2.38 3.01 -14.82
N GLY A 214 2.95 3.34 -13.64
CA GLY A 214 3.04 2.40 -12.53
C GLY A 214 1.66 1.93 -12.01
N ASP A 215 0.67 2.81 -12.02
CA ASP A 215 -0.71 2.47 -11.67
C ASP A 215 -1.34 1.51 -12.70
N ASP A 216 -1.14 1.77 -14.00
CA ASP A 216 -1.56 0.87 -15.08
C ASP A 216 -0.89 -0.52 -14.93
N LEU A 217 0.37 -0.57 -14.54
CA LEU A 217 1.09 -1.84 -14.27
C LEU A 217 0.51 -2.60 -13.07
N ILE A 218 0.10 -1.91 -12.01
CA ILE A 218 -0.58 -2.52 -10.86
C ILE A 218 -1.90 -3.17 -11.30
N MET A 219 -2.70 -2.47 -12.10
CA MET A 219 -3.94 -3.03 -12.65
C MET A 219 -3.68 -4.24 -13.54
N GLN A 220 -2.67 -4.19 -14.40
CA GLN A 220 -2.29 -5.31 -15.25
C GLN A 220 -1.77 -6.49 -14.42
N ALA A 221 -0.96 -6.25 -13.40
CA ALA A 221 -0.46 -7.29 -12.49
C ALA A 221 -1.62 -7.97 -11.74
N HIS A 222 -2.59 -7.20 -11.23
CA HIS A 222 -3.80 -7.73 -10.64
C HIS A 222 -4.59 -8.62 -11.61
N MET A 223 -4.88 -8.12 -12.83
CA MET A 223 -5.63 -8.88 -13.83
C MET A 223 -4.90 -10.17 -14.24
N ALA A 224 -3.59 -10.11 -14.45
CA ALA A 224 -2.79 -11.28 -14.80
C ALA A 224 -2.76 -12.32 -13.66
N ALA A 225 -2.66 -11.86 -12.42
CA ALA A 225 -2.73 -12.71 -11.23
C ALA A 225 -4.11 -13.38 -11.10
N ARG A 226 -5.20 -12.60 -11.17
CA ARG A 226 -6.57 -13.12 -11.13
C ARG A 226 -6.80 -14.19 -12.20
N ASP A 227 -6.46 -13.88 -13.44
CA ASP A 227 -6.70 -14.79 -14.56
C ASP A 227 -5.90 -16.09 -14.39
N ALA A 228 -4.65 -16.02 -13.91
CA ALA A 228 -3.84 -17.19 -13.59
C ALA A 228 -4.41 -18.03 -12.43
N ILE A 229 -4.98 -17.39 -11.41
CA ILE A 229 -5.69 -18.07 -10.31
C ILE A 229 -6.93 -18.78 -10.83
N LYS A 230 -7.79 -18.06 -11.58
CA LYS A 230 -9.04 -18.60 -12.10
C LYS A 230 -8.84 -19.75 -13.11
N GLU A 231 -7.76 -19.74 -13.86
CA GLU A 231 -7.39 -20.86 -14.75
C GLU A 231 -7.14 -22.16 -13.97
N ARG A 232 -6.54 -22.07 -12.77
CA ARG A 232 -6.17 -23.22 -11.92
C ARG A 232 -7.25 -23.62 -10.93
N PHE A 233 -7.93 -22.63 -10.41
CA PHE A 233 -8.96 -22.76 -9.37
C PHE A 233 -10.18 -21.89 -9.76
N PRO A 234 -11.06 -22.37 -10.66
CA PRO A 234 -12.20 -21.58 -11.18
C PRO A 234 -13.17 -21.09 -10.09
N ASP A 235 -13.31 -21.85 -9.01
CA ASP A 235 -14.22 -21.55 -7.89
C ASP A 235 -13.61 -20.62 -6.84
N MET A 236 -12.29 -20.33 -6.92
CA MET A 236 -11.60 -19.40 -6.01
C MET A 236 -12.20 -18.01 -6.16
N GLN A 237 -12.57 -17.40 -5.03
CA GLN A 237 -13.01 -16.01 -5.00
C GLN A 237 -11.79 -15.08 -5.01
N VAL A 238 -11.68 -14.26 -6.05
CA VAL A 238 -10.53 -13.37 -6.27
C VAL A 238 -10.96 -11.92 -6.36
N GLY A 239 -10.25 -11.04 -5.67
CA GLY A 239 -10.44 -9.60 -5.73
C GLY A 239 -9.18 -8.85 -5.33
N LEU A 240 -9.29 -7.53 -5.22
CA LEU A 240 -8.28 -6.67 -4.64
C LEU A 240 -8.89 -5.73 -3.60
N THR A 241 -8.08 -4.97 -2.87
CA THR A 241 -8.61 -3.88 -2.03
C THR A 241 -8.20 -2.52 -2.55
N LEU A 242 -9.08 -1.54 -2.32
CA LEU A 242 -8.83 -0.12 -2.56
C LEU A 242 -8.96 0.65 -1.25
N SER A 243 -8.08 1.63 -1.06
CA SER A 243 -8.20 2.66 -0.03
C SER A 243 -9.09 3.77 -0.56
N LEU A 244 -10.24 3.99 0.07
CA LEU A 244 -11.25 4.94 -0.38
C LEU A 244 -11.55 5.96 0.69
N HIS A 245 -11.79 7.20 0.28
CA HIS A 245 -12.30 8.26 1.12
C HIS A 245 -13.77 8.52 0.80
N ASP A 246 -14.55 8.89 1.81
CA ASP A 246 -15.86 9.52 1.57
C ASP A 246 -15.64 10.98 1.19
N PHE A 247 -15.64 11.26 -0.11
CA PHE A 247 -15.47 12.63 -0.62
C PHE A 247 -16.78 13.40 -0.51
N GLN A 248 -16.74 14.51 0.24
CA GLN A 248 -17.89 15.39 0.45
C GLN A 248 -17.61 16.76 -0.15
N ALA A 249 -18.38 17.14 -1.18
CA ALA A 249 -18.23 18.44 -1.82
C ALA A 249 -18.72 19.59 -0.92
N LEU A 250 -17.86 20.58 -0.72
CA LEU A 250 -18.24 21.89 -0.27
C LEU A 250 -18.81 22.70 -1.45
N PRO A 251 -19.58 23.78 -1.22
CA PRO A 251 -20.14 24.57 -2.31
C PRO A 251 -19.10 24.95 -3.38
N GLY A 252 -19.33 24.52 -4.62
CA GLY A 252 -18.44 24.71 -5.76
C GLY A 252 -17.30 23.68 -5.88
N GLY A 253 -17.26 22.66 -5.02
CA GLY A 253 -16.27 21.58 -5.04
C GLY A 253 -16.71 20.31 -5.79
N GLU A 254 -17.92 20.30 -6.34
CA GLU A 254 -18.55 19.10 -6.91
C GLU A 254 -17.74 18.51 -8.07
N GLU A 255 -17.24 19.33 -8.99
CA GLU A 255 -16.40 18.89 -10.09
C GLU A 255 -15.07 18.28 -9.62
N GLN A 256 -14.48 18.87 -8.58
CA GLN A 256 -13.24 18.37 -8.02
C GLN A 256 -13.46 17.04 -7.25
N MET A 257 -14.57 16.93 -6.55
CA MET A 257 -14.97 15.68 -5.89
C MET A 257 -15.13 14.54 -6.91
N GLU A 258 -15.82 14.78 -8.03
CA GLU A 258 -15.97 13.79 -9.09
C GLU A 258 -14.63 13.32 -9.66
N LYS A 259 -13.66 14.23 -9.84
CA LYS A 259 -12.30 13.88 -10.27
C LYS A 259 -11.58 12.99 -9.27
N LEU A 260 -11.76 13.23 -7.97
CA LEU A 260 -11.17 12.40 -6.93
C LEU A 260 -11.80 11.00 -6.90
N TRP A 261 -13.12 10.89 -7.10
CA TRP A 261 -13.79 9.61 -7.26
C TRP A 261 -13.33 8.84 -8.51
N ASP A 262 -13.10 9.54 -9.62
CA ASP A 262 -12.53 8.93 -10.81
C ASP A 262 -11.12 8.41 -10.53
N GLU A 263 -10.30 9.16 -9.82
CA GLU A 263 -8.92 8.80 -9.51
C GLU A 263 -8.80 7.66 -8.48
N GLU A 264 -9.60 7.64 -7.42
CA GLU A 264 -9.47 6.63 -6.37
C GLU A 264 -10.25 5.35 -6.64
N PHE A 265 -11.31 5.41 -7.46
CA PHE A 265 -12.19 4.27 -7.66
C PHE A 265 -12.54 3.98 -9.11
N ARG A 266 -13.15 4.94 -9.85
CA ARG A 266 -13.82 4.59 -11.11
C ARG A 266 -12.87 4.12 -12.19
N HIS A 267 -11.64 4.64 -12.24
CA HIS A 267 -10.68 4.17 -13.25
C HIS A 267 -10.17 2.75 -12.99
N TYR A 268 -10.37 2.18 -11.79
CA TYR A 268 -10.09 0.77 -11.49
C TYR A 268 -11.20 -0.17 -11.97
N LEU A 269 -12.41 0.34 -12.24
CA LEU A 269 -13.55 -0.48 -12.64
C LEU A 269 -13.25 -1.45 -13.79
N PRO A 270 -12.54 -1.06 -14.86
CA PRO A 270 -12.21 -2.01 -15.94
C PRO A 270 -11.33 -3.18 -15.47
N ALA A 271 -10.44 -2.95 -14.53
CA ALA A 271 -9.54 -3.98 -14.00
C ALA A 271 -10.28 -4.96 -13.08
N ILE A 272 -11.20 -4.47 -12.26
CA ILE A 272 -11.95 -5.27 -11.28
C ILE A 272 -13.28 -5.81 -11.77
N ALA A 273 -13.69 -5.49 -13.01
CA ALA A 273 -15.00 -5.89 -13.56
C ALA A 273 -15.26 -7.41 -13.61
N LYS A 274 -14.20 -8.21 -13.53
CA LYS A 274 -14.28 -9.68 -13.51
C LYS A 274 -13.94 -10.27 -12.14
N ASP A 275 -13.75 -9.44 -11.13
CA ASP A 275 -13.47 -9.89 -9.77
C ASP A 275 -14.73 -10.44 -9.12
N ASP A 276 -14.57 -11.37 -8.19
CA ASP A 276 -15.68 -11.92 -7.43
C ASP A 276 -16.08 -11.02 -6.25
N PHE A 277 -15.16 -10.17 -5.79
CA PHE A 277 -15.39 -9.20 -4.72
C PHE A 277 -14.43 -8.02 -4.83
N ILE A 278 -14.75 -6.94 -4.14
CA ILE A 278 -13.84 -5.83 -3.86
C ILE A 278 -13.71 -5.65 -2.35
N GLY A 279 -12.49 -5.45 -1.87
CA GLY A 279 -12.23 -5.05 -0.50
C GLY A 279 -12.19 -3.53 -0.37
N VAL A 280 -13.02 -2.97 0.48
CA VAL A 280 -13.08 -1.54 0.76
C VAL A 280 -12.39 -1.23 2.07
N GLN A 281 -11.41 -0.32 2.04
CA GLN A 281 -10.73 0.21 3.21
C GLN A 281 -11.00 1.70 3.28
N ASN A 282 -11.86 2.12 4.21
CA ASN A 282 -12.19 3.52 4.45
C ASN A 282 -11.67 3.94 5.83
N TYR A 283 -10.96 5.04 5.87
CA TYR A 283 -10.37 5.54 7.12
C TYR A 283 -11.00 6.84 7.60
N THR A 284 -11.64 7.60 6.69
CA THR A 284 -12.18 8.93 6.98
C THR A 284 -12.97 9.47 5.80
N ARG A 285 -13.53 10.67 5.98
CA ARG A 285 -13.99 11.51 4.86
C ARG A 285 -12.93 12.52 4.43
N GLU A 286 -13.13 13.10 3.25
CA GLU A 286 -12.35 14.24 2.76
C GLU A 286 -13.28 15.34 2.26
N LEU A 287 -13.20 16.53 2.85
CA LEU A 287 -13.97 17.68 2.40
C LEU A 287 -13.30 18.32 1.18
N VAL A 288 -14.06 18.52 0.10
CA VAL A 288 -13.52 18.94 -1.19
C VAL A 288 -14.14 20.25 -1.62
N GLY A 289 -13.31 21.27 -1.77
CA GLY A 289 -13.72 22.57 -2.32
C GLY A 289 -13.26 22.77 -3.77
N PRO A 290 -13.51 23.96 -4.35
CA PRO A 290 -13.17 24.27 -5.74
C PRO A 290 -11.67 24.17 -6.08
N GLN A 291 -10.79 24.25 -5.07
CA GLN A 291 -9.34 24.21 -5.24
C GLN A 291 -8.73 22.89 -4.75
N GLY A 292 -9.53 21.91 -4.39
CA GLY A 292 -9.12 20.59 -3.87
C GLY A 292 -9.52 20.37 -2.42
N SER A 293 -8.82 19.46 -1.77
CA SER A 293 -9.10 19.00 -0.42
C SER A 293 -8.91 20.08 0.63
N PHE A 294 -9.82 20.11 1.60
CA PHE A 294 -9.75 20.97 2.78
C PHE A 294 -9.12 20.22 3.96
N PRO A 295 -8.44 20.94 4.85
CA PRO A 295 -7.95 20.34 6.09
C PRO A 295 -9.12 19.88 6.98
N VAL A 296 -8.81 18.94 7.88
CA VAL A 296 -9.76 18.50 8.91
C VAL A 296 -10.35 19.72 9.64
N PRO A 297 -11.68 19.77 9.86
CA PRO A 297 -12.33 20.89 10.54
C PRO A 297 -11.77 21.16 11.92
N VAL A 298 -11.64 22.43 12.27
CA VAL A 298 -11.17 22.83 13.61
C VAL A 298 -12.14 22.32 14.68
N GLY A 299 -11.60 21.57 15.64
CA GLY A 299 -12.40 21.00 16.75
C GLY A 299 -13.00 19.63 16.45
N ALA A 300 -12.77 19.06 15.27
CA ALA A 300 -13.11 17.68 15.01
C ALA A 300 -12.18 16.74 15.78
N ASP A 301 -12.70 15.59 16.19
CA ASP A 301 -11.89 14.53 16.77
C ASP A 301 -10.96 13.94 15.70
N ILE A 302 -9.70 13.71 16.03
CA ILE A 302 -8.71 13.15 15.12
C ILE A 302 -8.13 11.84 15.65
N THR A 303 -7.85 10.92 14.75
CA THR A 303 -7.15 9.66 15.05
C THR A 303 -5.66 9.92 15.29
N GLN A 304 -4.96 8.92 15.83
CA GLN A 304 -3.51 8.98 16.01
C GLN A 304 -2.75 9.17 14.67
N SER A 305 -3.33 8.70 13.57
CA SER A 305 -2.79 8.88 12.21
C SER A 305 -3.09 10.25 11.60
N GLY A 306 -3.83 11.12 12.31
CA GLY A 306 -4.16 12.48 11.85
C GLY A 306 -5.41 12.57 10.98
N TYR A 307 -6.15 11.48 10.78
CA TYR A 307 -7.44 11.50 10.09
C TYR A 307 -8.55 12.04 11.00
N GLU A 308 -9.56 12.69 10.40
CA GLU A 308 -10.80 12.96 11.13
C GLU A 308 -11.42 11.62 11.59
N PHE A 309 -11.83 11.53 12.84
CA PHE A 309 -12.59 10.37 13.33
C PHE A 309 -14.01 10.44 12.77
N TYR A 310 -14.26 9.73 11.68
CA TYR A 310 -15.52 9.78 10.93
C TYR A 310 -15.98 8.36 10.55
N PRO A 311 -16.54 7.60 11.49
CA PRO A 311 -16.91 6.19 11.27
C PRO A 311 -18.02 6.01 10.23
N GLU A 312 -18.87 7.01 9.98
CA GLU A 312 -19.90 7.01 8.95
C GLU A 312 -19.33 6.97 7.53
N GLY A 313 -18.06 7.33 7.36
CA GLY A 313 -17.39 7.33 6.05
C GLY A 313 -17.44 5.99 5.33
N LEU A 314 -17.38 4.87 6.05
CA LEU A 314 -17.46 3.54 5.44
C LEU A 314 -18.83 3.31 4.79
N GLU A 315 -19.93 3.60 5.50
CA GLU A 315 -21.29 3.46 4.96
C GLU A 315 -21.50 4.34 3.73
N LEU A 316 -21.07 5.61 3.81
CA LEU A 316 -21.19 6.56 2.72
C LEU A 316 -20.37 6.18 1.50
N SER A 317 -19.13 5.70 1.68
CA SER A 317 -18.32 5.16 0.58
C SER A 317 -18.98 3.96 -0.10
N LEU A 318 -19.57 3.04 0.65
CA LEU A 318 -20.30 1.89 0.10
C LEU A 318 -21.53 2.29 -0.71
N ILE A 319 -22.22 3.37 -0.33
CA ILE A 319 -23.36 3.90 -1.10
C ILE A 319 -22.89 4.38 -2.49
N HIS A 320 -21.72 4.98 -2.60
CA HIS A 320 -21.15 5.44 -3.87
C HIS A 320 -20.68 4.30 -4.78
N ILE A 321 -20.25 3.17 -4.20
CA ILE A 321 -19.83 1.98 -4.92
C ILE A 321 -21.02 1.23 -5.51
#